data_8d745de6708742720e24cb0a9f223d3b
#
_entry.id   8d745de6708742720e24cb0a9f223d3b
#
_cell.length_a   1.000
_cell.length_b   1.000
_cell.length_c   1.000
_cell.angle_alpha   90.00
_cell.angle_beta   90.00
_cell.angle_gamma   90.00
#
_symmetry.space_group_name_H-M   'P 1'
#
loop_
_entity.id
_entity.type
_entity.pdbx_description
1 polymer ?
#
loop_
_entity_poly.entity_id
_entity_poly.type
_entity_poly.pdbx_seq_one_letter_code
_entity_poly.pdbx_strand_id
1 'polypeptide(L)'
;NYDAAYEAFDSVLELDPTYNNARFNRGIASYYGGRLKLAQDDLQAFYQVDPNDPIRSLWLYLVEKEINTDLAKQQLKQRYQQADKTGQWGWNIVEFYLGDINEKTLMLKLNEASTDNTSLAEHLSETNFYLGKYYLSLGDMDSAEALFKLTVANNAHNFVEHRYALLELALLGQQE
;
A
#
# COMPACT_ATOMS: atom_id res chain seq x y z
N ASN A 1 0.11 2.39 -19.55
CA ASN A 1 -0.86 1.41 -20.04
C ASN A 1 -0.88 0.20 -19.11
N TYR A 2 -1.95 0.07 -18.30
CA TYR A 2 -2.07 -0.99 -17.29
C TYR A 2 -2.24 -2.38 -17.91
N ASP A 3 -2.84 -2.48 -19.09
CA ASP A 3 -3.01 -3.74 -19.79
C ASP A 3 -1.67 -4.32 -20.23
N ALA A 4 -0.81 -3.51 -20.82
CA ALA A 4 0.53 -3.95 -21.20
C ALA A 4 1.38 -4.37 -19.97
N ALA A 5 1.22 -3.70 -18.83
CA ALA A 5 1.88 -4.10 -17.60
C ALA A 5 1.33 -5.45 -17.09
N TYR A 6 0.02 -5.64 -17.13
CA TYR A 6 -0.61 -6.91 -16.78
C TYR A 6 -0.06 -8.06 -17.63
N GLU A 7 -0.10 -7.92 -18.96
CA GLU A 7 0.38 -8.95 -19.91
C GLU A 7 1.86 -9.29 -19.69
N ALA A 8 2.69 -8.29 -19.40
CA ALA A 8 4.10 -8.53 -19.11
C ALA A 8 4.30 -9.37 -17.84
N PHE A 9 3.59 -9.06 -16.75
CA PHE A 9 3.67 -9.85 -15.51
C PHE A 9 2.99 -11.21 -15.62
N ASP A 10 1.93 -11.32 -16.42
CA ASP A 10 1.26 -12.57 -16.73
C ASP A 10 2.22 -13.55 -17.44
N SER A 11 2.93 -13.07 -18.44
CA SER A 11 3.98 -13.84 -19.13
C SER A 11 5.09 -14.32 -18.19
N VAL A 12 5.49 -13.50 -17.21
CA VAL A 12 6.45 -13.93 -16.17
C VAL A 12 5.88 -15.05 -15.32
N LEU A 13 4.60 -14.96 -14.92
CA LEU A 13 3.94 -15.96 -14.09
C LEU A 13 3.62 -17.26 -14.85
N GLU A 14 3.47 -17.21 -16.17
CA GLU A 14 3.40 -18.41 -17.01
C GLU A 14 4.72 -19.21 -16.98
N LEU A 15 5.87 -18.49 -16.94
CA LEU A 15 7.20 -19.11 -16.86
C LEU A 15 7.56 -19.56 -15.44
N ASP A 16 7.21 -18.75 -14.43
CA ASP A 16 7.42 -19.06 -13.02
C ASP A 16 6.19 -18.64 -12.18
N PRO A 17 5.23 -19.57 -11.97
CA PRO A 17 4.03 -19.30 -11.16
C PRO A 17 4.32 -18.95 -9.70
N THR A 18 5.54 -19.20 -9.20
CA THR A 18 5.95 -18.93 -7.83
C THR A 18 6.58 -17.55 -7.63
N TYR A 19 6.81 -16.80 -8.72
CA TYR A 19 7.45 -15.50 -8.66
C TYR A 19 6.52 -14.43 -8.07
N ASN A 20 6.56 -14.31 -6.75
CA ASN A 20 5.63 -13.47 -5.97
C ASN A 20 5.69 -11.97 -6.33
N ASN A 21 6.86 -11.46 -6.74
CA ASN A 21 6.98 -10.06 -7.15
C ASN A 21 6.22 -9.76 -8.46
N ALA A 22 6.19 -10.71 -9.42
CA ALA A 22 5.36 -10.55 -10.62
C ALA A 22 3.87 -10.56 -10.27
N ARG A 23 3.45 -11.47 -9.36
CA ARG A 23 2.07 -11.52 -8.87
C ARG A 23 1.65 -10.23 -8.19
N PHE A 24 2.48 -9.69 -7.31
CA PHE A 24 2.24 -8.41 -6.66
C PHE A 24 2.07 -7.28 -7.67
N ASN A 25 3.00 -7.14 -8.62
CA ASN A 25 2.95 -6.08 -9.62
C ASN A 25 1.78 -6.26 -10.61
N ARG A 26 1.39 -7.52 -10.97
CA ARG A 26 0.20 -7.79 -11.77
C ARG A 26 -1.08 -7.38 -11.04
N GLY A 27 -1.16 -7.69 -9.74
CA GLY A 27 -2.25 -7.25 -8.87
C GLY A 27 -2.41 -5.74 -8.83
N ILE A 28 -1.30 -5.00 -8.68
CA ILE A 28 -1.33 -3.54 -8.69
C ILE A 28 -1.67 -2.98 -10.08
N ALA A 29 -1.15 -3.54 -11.17
CA ALA A 29 -1.52 -3.14 -12.53
C ALA A 29 -3.04 -3.34 -12.76
N SER A 30 -3.60 -4.43 -12.24
CA SER A 30 -5.03 -4.70 -12.27
C SER A 30 -5.84 -3.70 -11.44
N TYR A 31 -5.34 -3.31 -10.26
CA TYR A 31 -5.97 -2.30 -9.40
C TYR A 31 -6.10 -0.95 -10.10
N TYR A 32 -5.00 -0.42 -10.61
CA TYR A 32 -5.00 0.85 -11.34
C TYR A 32 -5.70 0.76 -12.70
N GLY A 33 -5.81 -0.42 -13.29
CA GLY A 33 -6.58 -0.71 -14.50
C GLY A 33 -8.08 -0.92 -14.25
N GLY A 34 -8.56 -0.76 -12.99
CA GLY A 34 -9.99 -0.92 -12.62
C GLY A 34 -10.47 -2.38 -12.60
N ARG A 35 -9.57 -3.36 -12.72
CA ARG A 35 -9.88 -4.80 -12.70
C ARG A 35 -9.81 -5.34 -11.27
N LEU A 36 -10.68 -4.82 -10.39
CA LEU A 36 -10.60 -5.03 -8.94
C LEU A 36 -10.63 -6.50 -8.51
N LYS A 37 -11.39 -7.35 -9.22
CA LYS A 37 -11.45 -8.78 -8.86
C LYS A 37 -10.13 -9.50 -9.16
N LEU A 38 -9.50 -9.24 -10.30
CA LEU A 38 -8.18 -9.79 -10.63
C LEU A 38 -7.10 -9.26 -9.66
N ALA A 39 -7.16 -7.97 -9.33
CA ALA A 39 -6.29 -7.37 -8.32
C ALA A 39 -6.43 -8.05 -6.95
N GLN A 40 -7.66 -8.29 -6.51
CA GLN A 40 -7.93 -8.97 -5.25
C GLN A 40 -7.37 -10.39 -5.24
N ASP A 41 -7.57 -11.17 -6.30
CA ASP A 41 -7.11 -12.55 -6.38
C ASP A 41 -5.56 -12.63 -6.31
N ASP A 42 -4.86 -11.76 -7.05
CA ASP A 42 -3.40 -11.69 -7.02
C ASP A 42 -2.85 -11.22 -5.67
N LEU A 43 -3.43 -10.16 -5.11
CA LEU A 43 -2.96 -9.61 -3.83
C LEU A 43 -3.33 -10.51 -2.65
N GLN A 44 -4.45 -11.23 -2.71
CA GLN A 44 -4.79 -12.25 -1.72
C GLN A 44 -3.77 -13.40 -1.74
N ALA A 45 -3.39 -13.89 -2.92
CA ALA A 45 -2.37 -14.92 -3.05
C ALA A 45 -0.99 -14.41 -2.59
N PHE A 46 -0.66 -13.16 -2.87
CA PHE A 46 0.58 -12.51 -2.39
C PHE A 46 0.60 -12.37 -0.87
N TYR A 47 -0.51 -11.96 -0.25
CA TYR A 47 -0.67 -11.90 1.21
C TYR A 47 -0.49 -13.28 1.87
N GLN A 48 -1.04 -14.34 1.29
CA GLN A 48 -0.96 -15.70 1.85
C GLN A 48 0.47 -16.25 1.94
N VAL A 49 1.42 -15.73 1.16
CA VAL A 49 2.84 -16.15 1.22
C VAL A 49 3.49 -15.70 2.54
N ASP A 50 3.13 -14.51 3.04
CA ASP A 50 3.59 -13.99 4.32
C ASP A 50 2.48 -13.13 4.96
N PRO A 51 1.62 -13.74 5.78
CA PRO A 51 0.52 -13.03 6.45
C PRO A 51 0.97 -12.07 7.56
N ASN A 52 2.25 -12.12 7.96
CA ASN A 52 2.81 -11.22 8.96
C ASN A 52 3.33 -9.92 8.37
N ASP A 53 3.49 -9.83 7.05
CA ASP A 53 3.91 -8.61 6.36
C ASP A 53 2.75 -7.59 6.28
N PRO A 54 2.85 -6.44 6.97
CA PRO A 54 1.79 -5.43 6.98
C PRO A 54 1.56 -4.79 5.61
N ILE A 55 2.60 -4.66 4.77
CA ILE A 55 2.50 -4.04 3.44
C ILE A 55 1.62 -4.90 2.52
N ARG A 56 1.75 -6.23 2.60
CA ARG A 56 0.86 -7.16 1.87
C ARG A 56 -0.59 -7.02 2.32
N SER A 57 -0.81 -6.88 3.62
CA SER A 57 -2.14 -6.66 4.19
C SER A 57 -2.73 -5.32 3.77
N LEU A 58 -1.93 -4.25 3.72
CA LEU A 58 -2.35 -2.91 3.31
C LEU A 58 -2.73 -2.85 1.83
N TRP A 59 -1.90 -3.39 0.93
CA TRP A 59 -2.24 -3.42 -0.49
C TRP A 59 -3.51 -4.22 -0.78
N LEU A 60 -3.68 -5.37 -0.13
CA LEU A 60 -4.92 -6.15 -0.24
C LEU A 60 -6.13 -5.34 0.25
N TYR A 61 -5.99 -4.65 1.39
CA TYR A 61 -7.04 -3.80 1.94
C TYR A 61 -7.43 -2.66 0.99
N LEU A 62 -6.46 -2.01 0.33
CA LEU A 62 -6.76 -0.93 -0.62
C LEU A 62 -7.68 -1.40 -1.76
N VAL A 63 -7.46 -2.60 -2.27
CA VAL A 63 -8.32 -3.20 -3.30
C VAL A 63 -9.68 -3.62 -2.74
N GLU A 64 -9.69 -4.31 -1.61
CA GLU A 64 -10.92 -4.77 -0.95
C GLU A 64 -11.85 -3.60 -0.60
N LYS A 65 -11.28 -2.46 -0.19
CA LYS A 65 -12.02 -1.24 0.15
C LYS A 65 -12.79 -0.69 -1.05
N GLU A 66 -12.22 -0.73 -2.26
CA GLU A 66 -12.91 -0.30 -3.49
C GLU A 66 -14.08 -1.25 -3.86
N ILE A 67 -14.02 -2.51 -3.41
CA ILE A 67 -15.09 -3.49 -3.66
C ILE A 67 -16.18 -3.38 -2.60
N ASN A 68 -15.81 -3.37 -1.32
CA ASN A 68 -16.73 -3.26 -0.18
C ASN A 68 -15.98 -2.75 1.06
N THR A 69 -16.17 -1.49 1.41
CA THR A 69 -15.46 -0.80 2.50
C THR A 69 -15.65 -1.46 3.87
N ASP A 70 -16.88 -1.86 4.22
CA ASP A 70 -17.18 -2.43 5.53
C ASP A 70 -16.55 -3.82 5.70
N LEU A 71 -16.68 -4.65 4.68
CA LEU A 71 -16.08 -5.98 4.67
C LEU A 71 -14.55 -5.89 4.69
N ALA A 72 -13.96 -5.00 3.90
CA ALA A 72 -12.52 -4.78 3.88
C ALA A 72 -11.97 -4.40 5.26
N LYS A 73 -12.67 -3.52 5.99
CA LYS A 73 -12.27 -3.13 7.34
C LYS A 73 -12.36 -4.30 8.32
N GLN A 74 -13.38 -5.15 8.22
CA GLN A 74 -13.48 -6.37 9.03
C GLN A 74 -12.34 -7.36 8.73
N GLN A 75 -12.03 -7.56 7.46
CA GLN A 75 -10.94 -8.44 7.03
C GLN A 75 -9.56 -7.90 7.45
N LEU A 76 -9.33 -6.59 7.34
CA LEU A 76 -8.10 -5.96 7.82
C LEU A 76 -7.93 -6.16 9.33
N LYS A 77 -9.01 -6.00 10.10
CA LYS A 77 -9.00 -6.24 11.55
C LYS A 77 -8.68 -7.70 11.89
N GLN A 78 -9.23 -8.64 11.16
CA GLN A 78 -8.90 -10.06 11.33
C GLN A 78 -7.42 -10.34 11.05
N ARG A 79 -6.88 -9.85 9.94
CA ARG A 79 -5.46 -9.98 9.60
C ARG A 79 -4.56 -9.38 10.69
N TYR A 80 -4.90 -8.19 11.18
CA TYR A 80 -4.18 -7.53 12.28
C TYR A 80 -4.17 -8.35 13.57
N GLN A 81 -5.31 -8.99 13.93
CA GLN A 81 -5.41 -9.82 15.14
C GLN A 81 -4.61 -11.12 15.04
N GLN A 82 -4.45 -11.67 13.85
CA GLN A 82 -3.80 -12.98 13.62
C GLN A 82 -2.29 -12.85 13.37
N ALA A 83 -1.82 -11.68 12.94
CA ALA A 83 -0.43 -11.47 12.57
C ALA A 83 0.51 -11.41 13.79
N ASP A 84 1.73 -11.92 13.60
CA ASP A 84 2.87 -11.57 14.45
C ASP A 84 3.40 -10.19 14.00
N LYS A 85 3.26 -9.20 14.87
CA LYS A 85 3.60 -7.79 14.58
C LYS A 85 5.00 -7.40 15.02
N THR A 86 5.78 -8.36 15.51
CA THR A 86 7.09 -8.10 16.10
C THR A 86 8.05 -7.45 15.10
N GLY A 87 8.51 -6.26 15.43
CA GLY A 87 9.55 -5.55 14.68
C GLY A 87 9.12 -4.99 13.31
N GLN A 88 7.82 -4.98 13.01
CA GLN A 88 7.32 -4.50 11.72
C GLN A 88 6.52 -3.20 11.87
N TRP A 89 7.13 -2.09 11.42
CA TRP A 89 6.57 -0.75 11.50
C TRP A 89 5.17 -0.62 10.88
N GLY A 90 4.96 -1.18 9.71
CA GLY A 90 3.73 -0.99 8.93
C GLY A 90 2.44 -1.39 9.65
N TRP A 91 2.51 -2.19 10.72
CA TRP A 91 1.34 -2.49 11.54
C TRP A 91 0.78 -1.27 12.27
N ASN A 92 1.58 -0.23 12.53
CA ASN A 92 1.09 1.04 13.05
C ASN A 92 0.24 1.80 12.02
N ILE A 93 0.54 1.64 10.72
CA ILE A 93 -0.29 2.17 9.63
C ILE A 93 -1.63 1.42 9.60
N VAL A 94 -1.62 0.10 9.82
CA VAL A 94 -2.86 -0.69 9.92
C VAL A 94 -3.72 -0.24 11.11
N GLU A 95 -3.13 0.02 12.29
CA GLU A 95 -3.83 0.60 13.44
C GLU A 95 -4.53 1.93 13.10
N PHE A 96 -3.86 2.78 12.33
CA PHE A 96 -4.45 4.03 11.83
C PHE A 96 -5.66 3.78 10.92
N TYR A 97 -5.56 2.86 9.95
CA TYR A 97 -6.65 2.52 9.05
C TYR A 97 -7.84 1.87 9.77
N LEU A 98 -7.60 1.14 10.85
CA LEU A 98 -8.64 0.58 11.72
C LEU A 98 -9.34 1.66 12.57
N GLY A 99 -8.67 2.81 12.78
CA GLY A 99 -9.13 3.91 13.63
C GLY A 99 -8.76 3.70 15.11
N ASP A 100 -7.84 2.78 15.39
CA ASP A 100 -7.36 2.50 16.75
C ASP A 100 -6.40 3.60 17.24
N ILE A 101 -5.69 4.26 16.32
CA ILE A 101 -4.85 5.44 16.57
C ILE A 101 -5.17 6.54 15.56
N ASN A 102 -4.90 7.80 15.93
CA ASN A 102 -4.98 8.94 15.04
C ASN A 102 -3.61 9.26 14.39
N GLU A 103 -3.61 10.15 13.40
CA GLU A 103 -2.40 10.55 12.67
C GLU A 103 -1.29 11.08 13.59
N LYS A 104 -1.64 11.92 14.59
CA LYS A 104 -0.66 12.43 15.55
C LYS A 104 0.04 11.29 16.30
N THR A 105 -0.72 10.29 16.75
CA THR A 105 -0.18 9.12 17.44
C THR A 105 0.67 8.28 16.49
N LEU A 106 0.26 8.11 15.24
CA LEU A 106 1.04 7.42 14.22
C LEU A 106 2.42 8.09 14.02
N MET A 107 2.46 9.43 13.90
CA MET A 107 3.70 10.18 13.73
C MET A 107 4.60 10.12 14.97
N LEU A 108 4.04 10.10 16.19
CA LEU A 108 4.81 9.89 17.42
C LEU A 108 5.46 8.49 17.44
N LYS A 109 4.69 7.45 17.14
CA LYS A 109 5.19 6.07 17.07
C LYS A 109 6.27 5.92 15.99
N LEU A 110 6.13 6.60 14.84
CA LEU A 110 7.12 6.61 13.78
C LEU A 110 8.46 7.15 14.26
N ASN A 111 8.43 8.28 14.95
CA ASN A 111 9.65 8.88 15.50
C ASN A 111 10.32 8.01 16.56
N GLU A 112 9.54 7.34 17.41
CA GLU A 112 10.03 6.42 18.44
C GLU A 112 10.61 5.12 17.84
N ALA A 113 10.04 4.62 16.77
CA ALA A 113 10.47 3.38 16.10
C ALA A 113 11.70 3.57 15.20
N SER A 114 12.00 4.82 14.81
CA SER A 114 13.11 5.11 13.90
C SER A 114 14.42 5.25 14.69
N THR A 115 15.37 4.36 14.41
CA THR A 115 16.65 4.28 15.13
C THR A 115 17.75 5.14 14.51
N ASP A 116 17.60 5.50 13.23
CA ASP A 116 18.54 6.31 12.45
C ASP A 116 17.82 7.02 11.29
N ASN A 117 18.54 7.85 10.54
CA ASN A 117 17.98 8.61 9.43
C ASN A 117 17.48 7.74 8.28
N THR A 118 18.04 6.55 8.09
CA THR A 118 17.61 5.63 7.02
C THR A 118 16.26 5.01 7.38
N SER A 119 16.14 4.44 8.56
CA SER A 119 14.86 3.87 9.04
C SER A 119 13.77 4.94 9.13
N LEU A 120 14.14 6.18 9.52
CA LEU A 120 13.21 7.30 9.53
C LEU A 120 12.69 7.64 8.12
N ALA A 121 13.56 7.69 7.13
CA ALA A 121 13.18 7.97 5.74
C ALA A 121 12.29 6.87 5.16
N GLU A 122 12.58 5.60 5.47
CA GLU A 122 11.78 4.44 5.08
C GLU A 122 10.38 4.49 5.69
N HIS A 123 10.29 4.62 7.01
CA HIS A 123 9.02 4.73 7.73
C HIS A 123 8.19 5.93 7.29
N LEU A 124 8.83 7.09 7.02
CA LEU A 124 8.17 8.27 6.49
C LEU A 124 7.63 8.02 5.07
N SER A 125 8.38 7.35 4.21
CA SER A 125 7.96 7.04 2.85
C SER A 125 6.71 6.17 2.84
N GLU A 126 6.72 5.07 3.59
CA GLU A 126 5.55 4.20 3.76
C GLU A 126 4.37 4.96 4.35
N THR A 127 4.58 5.66 5.49
CA THR A 127 3.51 6.36 6.19
C THR A 127 2.87 7.43 5.31
N ASN A 128 3.67 8.27 4.65
CA ASN A 128 3.15 9.33 3.79
C ASN A 128 2.38 8.78 2.59
N PHE A 129 2.83 7.68 1.99
CA PHE A 129 2.10 7.03 0.90
C PHE A 129 0.71 6.57 1.35
N TYR A 130 0.62 5.82 2.44
CA TYR A 130 -0.66 5.31 2.92
C TYR A 130 -1.56 6.42 3.46
N LEU A 131 -1.04 7.45 4.13
CA LEU A 131 -1.80 8.65 4.48
C LEU A 131 -2.33 9.35 3.22
N GLY A 132 -1.52 9.48 2.16
CA GLY A 132 -1.95 10.00 0.86
C GLY A 132 -3.13 9.21 0.29
N LYS A 133 -3.06 7.88 0.29
CA LYS A 133 -4.18 7.01 -0.11
C LYS A 133 -5.42 7.18 0.77
N TYR A 134 -5.22 7.40 2.06
CA TYR A 134 -6.32 7.67 3.00
C TYR A 134 -7.04 8.98 2.66
N TYR A 135 -6.30 10.09 2.53
CA TYR A 135 -6.89 11.40 2.20
C TYR A 135 -7.53 11.41 0.80
N LEU A 136 -6.90 10.75 -0.18
CA LEU A 136 -7.50 10.55 -1.50
C LEU A 136 -8.88 9.88 -1.41
N SER A 137 -9.03 8.89 -0.53
CA SER A 137 -10.31 8.20 -0.32
C SER A 137 -11.37 9.04 0.39
N LEU A 138 -10.98 10.14 1.04
CA LEU A 138 -11.87 11.13 1.63
C LEU A 138 -12.22 12.28 0.66
N GLY A 139 -11.62 12.29 -0.54
CA GLY A 139 -11.77 13.37 -1.52
C GLY A 139 -10.91 14.60 -1.22
N ASP A 140 -9.98 14.52 -0.26
CA ASP A 140 -9.01 15.58 0.05
C ASP A 140 -7.78 15.43 -0.85
N MET A 141 -7.90 15.95 -2.07
CA MET A 141 -6.87 15.87 -3.11
C MET A 141 -5.61 16.65 -2.74
N ASP A 142 -5.75 17.81 -2.09
CA ASP A 142 -4.62 18.68 -1.71
C ASP A 142 -3.72 17.99 -0.67
N SER A 143 -4.33 17.42 0.37
CA SER A 143 -3.58 16.65 1.38
C SER A 143 -2.95 15.40 0.78
N ALA A 144 -3.67 14.69 -0.09
CA ALA A 144 -3.14 13.51 -0.77
C ALA A 144 -1.93 13.85 -1.65
N GLU A 145 -2.01 14.91 -2.46
CA GLU A 145 -0.92 15.35 -3.32
C GLU A 145 0.32 15.75 -2.51
N ALA A 146 0.15 16.51 -1.43
CA ALA A 146 1.24 16.93 -0.55
C ALA A 146 1.96 15.69 0.05
N LEU A 147 1.22 14.69 0.50
CA LEU A 147 1.77 13.46 1.07
C LEU A 147 2.50 12.60 0.04
N PHE A 148 1.98 12.47 -1.17
CA PHE A 148 2.68 11.76 -2.25
C PHE A 148 3.98 12.50 -2.65
N LYS A 149 3.98 13.84 -2.68
CA LYS A 149 5.22 14.62 -2.89
C LYS A 149 6.24 14.37 -1.78
N LEU A 150 5.82 14.28 -0.52
CA LEU A 150 6.70 13.94 0.61
C LEU A 150 7.25 12.51 0.48
N THR A 151 6.43 11.54 0.04
CA THR A 151 6.89 10.17 -0.23
C THR A 151 8.02 10.15 -1.25
N VAL A 152 7.86 10.89 -2.35
CA VAL A 152 8.87 10.99 -3.41
C VAL A 152 10.15 11.71 -2.94
N ALA A 153 10.01 12.77 -2.13
CA ALA A 153 11.13 13.56 -1.63
C ALA A 153 12.06 12.82 -0.68
N ASN A 154 11.58 11.77 -0.01
CA ASN A 154 12.38 10.98 0.93
C ASN A 154 13.46 10.10 0.28
N ASN A 155 13.61 10.13 -1.06
CA ASN A 155 14.62 9.38 -1.83
C ASN A 155 14.67 7.86 -1.55
N ALA A 156 13.61 7.28 -1.02
CA ALA A 156 13.48 5.84 -0.79
C ALA A 156 13.11 5.11 -2.10
N HIS A 157 13.94 5.27 -3.14
CA HIS A 157 13.66 4.81 -4.52
C HIS A 157 13.47 3.28 -4.65
N ASN A 158 13.98 2.51 -3.70
CA ASN A 158 13.85 1.04 -3.69
C ASN A 158 12.48 0.58 -3.19
N PHE A 159 11.71 1.48 -2.57
CA PHE A 159 10.40 1.15 -2.00
C PHE A 159 9.29 1.25 -3.05
N VAL A 160 8.36 0.34 -2.94
CA VAL A 160 7.16 0.27 -3.78
C VAL A 160 6.37 1.58 -3.69
N GLU A 161 6.24 2.12 -2.50
CA GLU A 161 5.51 3.35 -2.18
C GLU A 161 6.03 4.56 -2.97
N HIS A 162 7.34 4.69 -3.14
CA HIS A 162 7.93 5.77 -3.95
C HIS A 162 7.46 5.69 -5.40
N ARG A 163 7.47 4.51 -6.01
CA ARG A 163 7.04 4.30 -7.40
C ARG A 163 5.56 4.62 -7.58
N TYR A 164 4.73 4.16 -6.64
CA TYR A 164 3.30 4.36 -6.76
C TYR A 164 2.85 5.76 -6.32
N ALA A 165 3.61 6.45 -5.47
CA ALA A 165 3.39 7.88 -5.22
C ALA A 165 3.59 8.73 -6.50
N LEU A 166 4.60 8.42 -7.32
CA LEU A 166 4.77 9.07 -8.63
C LEU A 166 3.59 8.80 -9.56
N LEU A 167 3.03 7.59 -9.56
CA LEU A 167 1.85 7.26 -10.34
C LEU A 167 0.61 8.02 -9.84
N GLU A 168 0.39 8.09 -8.53
CA GLU A 168 -0.73 8.83 -7.94
C GLU A 168 -0.64 10.32 -8.29
N LEU A 169 0.55 10.93 -8.19
CA LEU A 169 0.76 12.32 -8.60
C LEU A 169 0.44 12.54 -10.10
N ALA A 170 0.83 11.61 -10.96
CA ALA A 170 0.51 11.69 -12.38
C ALA A 170 -0.99 11.56 -12.65
N LEU A 171 -1.72 10.77 -11.87
CA LEU A 171 -3.17 10.61 -11.98
C LEU A 171 -3.91 11.87 -11.48
N LEU A 172 -3.47 12.47 -10.37
CA LEU A 172 -4.02 13.72 -9.85
C LEU A 172 -3.86 14.87 -10.86
N GLY A 173 -2.68 15.04 -11.47
CA GLY A 173 -2.42 16.05 -12.47
C GLY A 173 -3.17 15.88 -13.81
N GLN A 174 -3.87 14.76 -14.02
CA GLN A 174 -4.75 14.56 -15.19
C GLN A 174 -6.21 14.96 -14.92
N GLN A 175 -6.54 15.26 -13.67
CA GLN A 175 -7.90 15.64 -13.25
C GLN A 175 -8.10 17.15 -13.18
N GLU A 176 -7.02 17.94 -13.29
CA GLU A 176 -7.01 19.40 -13.42
C GLU A 176 -7.24 19.81 -14.89
#